data_62133d0dd4bbfee53eac94bcff7e02bc
#
_entry.id   62133d0dd4bbfee53eac94bcff7e02bc
#
_cell.length_a   1.000
_cell.length_b   1.000
_cell.length_c   1.000
_cell.angle_alpha   90.00
_cell.angle_beta   90.00
_cell.angle_gamma   90.00
#
_symmetry.space_group_name_H-M   'P 1'
#
loop_
_entity.id
_entity.type
_entity.pdbx_description
1 polymer ?
#
loop_
_entity_poly.entity_id
_entity_poly.type
_entity_poly.pdbx_seq_one_letter_code
_entity_poly.pdbx_strand_id
1 'polypeptide(L)'
;MTDDIQRFIARWQASGAAERANCQPFLSELCDVLNTPRPDPTTPDEAGNAYVFKKSVPLPHGATGRIDLYRRGCFVLEAKQGSDCGAQAEALSQEGEARARGRKKGVAPRGTLAWDTAMEKARQQAQSVARNLPPGEL
;
A
#
# COMPACT_ATOMS: atom_id res chain seq x y z
N MET A 1 -6.38 -21.77 -12.24
CA MET A 1 -5.79 -20.41 -12.40
C MET A 1 -6.85 -19.31 -12.53
N THR A 2 -7.72 -19.35 -13.52
CA THR A 2 -8.78 -18.32 -13.67
C THR A 2 -9.71 -18.26 -12.45
N ASP A 3 -10.05 -19.40 -11.90
CA ASP A 3 -10.92 -19.55 -10.74
C ASP A 3 -10.28 -18.98 -9.46
N ASP A 4 -8.99 -19.13 -9.29
CA ASP A 4 -8.24 -18.61 -8.14
C ASP A 4 -8.16 -17.08 -8.18
N ILE A 5 -7.94 -16.52 -9.38
CA ILE A 5 -7.94 -15.07 -9.61
C ILE A 5 -9.32 -14.49 -9.30
N GLN A 6 -10.39 -15.11 -9.79
CA GLN A 6 -11.76 -14.63 -9.54
C GLN A 6 -12.13 -14.69 -8.05
N ARG A 7 -11.75 -15.77 -7.36
CA ARG A 7 -11.94 -15.89 -5.90
C ARG A 7 -11.16 -14.82 -5.13
N PHE A 8 -9.92 -14.57 -5.51
CA PHE A 8 -9.08 -13.52 -4.94
C PHE A 8 -9.74 -12.14 -5.09
N ILE A 9 -10.15 -11.79 -6.32
CA ILE A 9 -10.81 -10.51 -6.62
C ILE A 9 -12.09 -10.35 -5.78
N ALA A 10 -12.97 -11.35 -5.81
CA ALA A 10 -14.24 -11.31 -5.08
C ALA A 10 -14.03 -11.15 -3.56
N ARG A 11 -13.08 -11.88 -2.99
CA ARG A 11 -12.74 -11.80 -1.57
C ARG A 11 -12.29 -10.40 -1.17
N TRP A 12 -11.37 -9.82 -1.93
CA TRP A 12 -10.79 -8.52 -1.59
C TRP A 12 -11.72 -7.35 -1.90
N GLN A 13 -12.56 -7.46 -2.91
CA GLN A 13 -13.66 -6.51 -3.12
C GLN A 13 -14.64 -6.48 -1.95
N ALA A 14 -14.99 -7.65 -1.40
CA ALA A 14 -15.89 -7.76 -0.26
C ALA A 14 -15.27 -7.27 1.07
N SER A 15 -13.95 -7.14 1.17
CA SER A 15 -13.26 -6.81 2.43
C SER A 15 -13.39 -5.34 2.88
N GLY A 16 -13.85 -4.45 2.00
CA GLY A 16 -14.03 -3.03 2.31
C GLY A 16 -12.73 -2.24 2.54
N ALA A 17 -11.59 -2.78 2.12
CA ALA A 17 -10.29 -2.13 1.97
C ALA A 17 -9.82 -1.23 3.13
N ALA A 18 -9.62 -1.79 4.32
CA ALA A 18 -8.83 -1.14 5.36
C ALA A 18 -7.33 -1.36 5.08
N GLU A 19 -6.65 -0.39 4.46
CA GLU A 19 -5.25 -0.51 4.04
C GLU A 19 -4.33 -1.01 5.17
N ARG A 20 -4.41 -0.39 6.35
CA ARG A 20 -3.54 -0.75 7.48
C ARG A 20 -3.69 -2.20 7.94
N ALA A 21 -4.92 -2.71 7.91
CA ALA A 21 -5.20 -4.08 8.35
C ALA A 21 -4.94 -5.11 7.24
N ASN A 22 -5.18 -4.73 5.98
CA ASN A 22 -5.34 -5.66 4.87
C ASN A 22 -4.19 -5.63 3.85
N CYS A 23 -3.30 -4.64 3.90
CA CYS A 23 -2.22 -4.52 2.91
C CYS A 23 -1.30 -5.76 2.89
N GLN A 24 -0.81 -6.20 4.03
CA GLN A 24 0.10 -7.36 4.10
C GLN A 24 -0.59 -8.68 3.73
N PRO A 25 -1.78 -9.01 4.29
CA PRO A 25 -2.51 -10.20 3.85
C PRO A 25 -2.86 -10.19 2.36
N PHE A 26 -3.28 -9.04 1.82
CA PHE A 26 -3.57 -8.88 0.40
C PHE A 26 -2.35 -9.18 -0.47
N LEU A 27 -1.21 -8.57 -0.17
CA LEU A 27 0.02 -8.75 -0.94
C LEU A 27 0.57 -10.18 -0.81
N SER A 28 0.43 -10.81 0.36
CA SER A 28 0.81 -12.21 0.55
C SER A 28 -0.05 -13.16 -0.29
N GLU A 29 -1.36 -12.95 -0.29
CA GLU A 29 -2.27 -13.76 -1.10
C GLU A 29 -2.10 -13.49 -2.60
N LEU A 30 -1.79 -12.25 -2.99
CA LEU A 30 -1.43 -11.92 -4.36
C LEU A 30 -0.19 -12.67 -4.84
N CYS A 31 0.82 -12.85 -3.99
CA CYS A 31 1.98 -13.67 -4.29
C CYS A 31 1.58 -15.11 -4.64
N ASP A 32 0.65 -15.70 -3.88
CA ASP A 32 0.16 -17.06 -4.16
C ASP A 32 -0.55 -17.14 -5.51
N VAL A 33 -1.43 -16.18 -5.80
CA VAL A 33 -2.17 -16.10 -7.07
C VAL A 33 -1.22 -15.95 -8.27
N LEU A 34 -0.14 -15.19 -8.08
CA LEU A 34 0.90 -14.97 -9.09
C LEU A 34 1.96 -16.09 -9.12
N ASN A 35 1.84 -17.09 -8.27
CA ASN A 35 2.83 -18.17 -8.09
C ASN A 35 4.26 -17.62 -7.87
N THR A 36 4.38 -16.61 -7.02
CA THR A 36 5.65 -15.98 -6.62
C THR A 36 5.91 -16.20 -5.13
N PRO A 37 7.18 -16.21 -4.69
CA PRO A 37 7.48 -16.33 -3.26
C PRO A 37 6.82 -15.22 -2.43
N ARG A 38 6.34 -15.57 -1.25
CA ARG A 38 5.88 -14.58 -0.27
C ARG A 38 7.09 -13.86 0.36
N PRO A 39 6.92 -12.62 0.85
CA PRO A 39 7.94 -11.95 1.64
C PRO A 39 8.34 -12.77 2.89
N ASP A 40 9.60 -12.67 3.25
CA ASP A 40 10.15 -13.28 4.46
C ASP A 40 9.74 -12.50 5.71
N PRO A 41 9.77 -13.14 6.89
CA PRO A 41 9.66 -12.42 8.16
C PRO A 41 10.76 -11.37 8.29
N THR A 42 10.40 -10.17 8.74
CA THR A 42 11.37 -9.11 9.03
C THR A 42 12.19 -9.47 10.26
N THR A 43 13.49 -9.27 10.18
CA THR A 43 14.43 -9.49 11.29
C THR A 43 15.01 -8.16 11.80
N PRO A 44 15.58 -8.13 13.03
CA PRO A 44 16.29 -6.95 13.51
C PRO A 44 17.55 -6.59 12.69
N ASP A 45 18.11 -7.56 11.98
CA ASP A 45 19.21 -7.32 11.03
C ASP A 45 18.66 -6.78 9.70
N GLU A 46 18.68 -5.48 9.55
CA GLU A 46 18.19 -4.80 8.34
C GLU A 46 18.99 -5.18 7.09
N ALA A 47 20.27 -5.51 7.21
CA ALA A 47 21.08 -5.94 6.08
C ALA A 47 20.64 -7.30 5.52
N GLY A 48 20.10 -8.17 6.37
CA GLY A 48 19.56 -9.47 5.99
C GLY A 48 18.14 -9.40 5.39
N ASN A 49 17.42 -8.30 5.56
CA ASN A 49 16.04 -8.13 5.11
C ASN A 49 15.97 -7.85 3.60
N ALA A 50 16.10 -8.88 2.78
CA ALA A 50 16.16 -8.77 1.32
C ALA A 50 14.77 -8.76 0.63
N TYR A 51 13.76 -9.39 1.24
CA TYR A 51 12.39 -9.40 0.73
C TYR A 51 11.40 -9.42 1.89
N VAL A 52 10.97 -8.24 2.32
CA VAL A 52 10.22 -8.08 3.56
C VAL A 52 9.16 -6.98 3.48
N PHE A 53 8.16 -7.10 4.36
CA PHE A 53 7.25 -5.98 4.66
C PHE A 53 7.91 -4.99 5.62
N LYS A 54 7.53 -3.73 5.52
CA LYS A 54 7.90 -2.65 6.46
C LYS A 54 9.41 -2.49 6.65
N LYS A 55 10.17 -2.61 5.55
CA LYS A 55 11.62 -2.34 5.56
C LYS A 55 11.90 -0.96 6.13
N SER A 56 12.71 -0.90 7.17
CA SER A 56 13.16 0.37 7.76
C SER A 56 14.30 0.97 6.95
N VAL A 57 14.23 2.28 6.75
CA VAL A 57 15.27 3.04 6.02
C VAL A 57 15.61 4.29 6.82
N PRO A 58 16.88 4.47 7.22
CA PRO A 58 17.33 5.70 7.85
C PRO A 58 17.16 6.89 6.89
N LEU A 59 16.53 7.95 7.38
CA LEU A 59 16.36 9.19 6.64
C LEU A 59 17.25 10.27 7.24
N PRO A 60 17.52 11.38 6.50
CA PRO A 60 18.24 12.54 7.03
C PRO A 60 17.58 13.06 8.32
N HIS A 61 18.39 13.65 9.19
CA HIS A 61 17.97 14.24 10.49
C HIS A 61 17.43 13.24 11.53
N GLY A 62 17.82 11.96 11.44
CA GLY A 62 17.49 10.95 12.44
C GLY A 62 16.06 10.36 12.32
N ALA A 63 15.32 10.73 11.28
CA ALA A 63 14.04 10.11 10.98
C ALA A 63 14.21 8.69 10.41
N THR A 64 13.16 7.88 10.52
CA THR A 64 13.10 6.55 9.92
C THR A 64 11.93 6.48 8.94
N GLY A 65 12.22 6.17 7.69
CA GLY A 65 11.23 5.82 6.68
C GLY A 65 10.90 4.33 6.75
N ARG A 66 9.74 3.95 6.21
CA ARG A 66 9.35 2.54 6.06
C ARG A 66 8.80 2.31 4.67
N ILE A 67 9.24 1.23 4.04
CA ILE A 67 8.75 0.76 2.76
C ILE A 67 7.69 -0.30 3.05
N ASP A 68 6.50 -0.19 2.45
CA ASP A 68 5.41 -1.14 2.70
C ASP A 68 5.76 -2.56 2.27
N LEU A 69 6.34 -2.71 1.08
CA LEU A 69 6.93 -3.97 0.62
C LEU A 69 8.21 -3.69 -0.15
N TYR A 70 9.28 -4.37 0.21
CA TYR A 70 10.61 -4.21 -0.33
C TYR A 70 11.17 -5.53 -0.83
N ARG A 71 11.79 -5.51 -2.00
CA ARG A 71 12.61 -6.62 -2.51
C ARG A 71 13.89 -6.07 -3.11
N ARG A 72 15.03 -6.49 -2.53
CA ARG A 72 16.37 -6.06 -2.94
C ARG A 72 16.61 -6.31 -4.43
N GLY A 73 17.13 -5.30 -5.12
CA GLY A 73 17.43 -5.36 -6.53
C GLY A 73 16.23 -5.48 -7.46
N CYS A 74 15.00 -5.33 -6.93
CA CYS A 74 13.78 -5.48 -7.70
C CYS A 74 12.85 -4.26 -7.61
N PHE A 75 12.31 -3.98 -6.41
CA PHE A 75 11.33 -2.92 -6.26
C PHE A 75 11.18 -2.43 -4.81
N VAL A 76 10.63 -1.24 -4.71
CA VAL A 76 9.96 -0.71 -3.52
C VAL A 76 8.49 -0.49 -3.86
N LEU A 77 7.60 -0.80 -2.93
CA LEU A 77 6.16 -0.61 -3.08
C LEU A 77 5.62 0.22 -1.92
N GLU A 78 4.87 1.25 -2.26
CA GLU A 78 4.11 2.08 -1.34
C GLU A 78 2.62 1.90 -1.63
N ALA A 79 1.86 1.48 -0.64
CA ALA A 79 0.42 1.30 -0.74
C ALA A 79 -0.33 2.53 -0.26
N LYS A 80 -1.43 2.87 -0.91
CA LYS A 80 -2.36 3.92 -0.48
C LYS A 80 -3.79 3.43 -0.58
N GLN A 81 -4.58 3.78 0.40
CA GLN A 81 -6.00 3.48 0.40
C GLN A 81 -6.73 4.39 -0.59
N GLY A 82 -7.49 3.78 -1.49
CA GLY A 82 -8.44 4.46 -2.36
C GLY A 82 -9.87 4.02 -2.07
N SER A 83 -10.84 4.73 -2.64
CA SER A 83 -12.25 4.32 -2.66
C SER A 83 -12.75 4.20 -4.08
N ASP A 84 -13.77 3.37 -4.30
CA ASP A 84 -14.42 3.25 -5.59
C ASP A 84 -15.35 4.44 -5.86
N CYS A 85 -15.53 4.81 -7.14
CA CYS A 85 -16.43 5.89 -7.56
C CYS A 85 -17.88 5.65 -7.11
N GLY A 86 -18.31 4.39 -7.00
CA GLY A 86 -19.65 4.02 -6.52
C GLY A 86 -19.91 4.38 -5.07
N ALA A 87 -18.91 4.23 -4.21
CA ALA A 87 -18.98 4.64 -2.81
C ALA A 87 -19.10 6.17 -2.65
N GLN A 88 -18.72 6.93 -3.67
CA GLN A 88 -18.82 8.39 -3.68
C GLN A 88 -20.25 8.88 -3.93
N ALA A 89 -21.03 8.19 -4.75
CA ALA A 89 -22.43 8.53 -4.98
C ALA A 89 -23.27 8.33 -3.71
N GLU A 90 -23.00 7.29 -2.94
CA GLU A 90 -23.62 7.06 -1.62
C GLU A 90 -23.11 8.05 -0.57
N ALA A 91 -21.83 8.40 -0.60
CA ALA A 91 -21.27 9.40 0.31
C ALA A 91 -21.81 10.81 0.05
N LEU A 92 -22.05 11.18 -1.19
CA LEU A 92 -22.68 12.48 -1.55
C LEU A 92 -24.12 12.58 -1.08
N SER A 93 -24.87 11.47 -1.06
CA SER A 93 -26.23 11.44 -0.49
C SER A 93 -26.23 11.53 1.05
N GLN A 94 -25.11 11.22 1.70
CA GLN A 94 -24.91 11.27 3.17
C GLN A 94 -24.08 12.49 3.62
N GLU A 95 -23.62 13.34 2.71
CA GLU A 95 -22.73 14.48 3.01
C GLU A 95 -23.32 15.50 4.00
N GLY A 96 -24.62 15.55 4.14
CA GLY A 96 -25.28 16.37 5.17
C GLY A 96 -24.94 15.91 6.59
N GLU A 97 -24.78 14.61 6.82
CA GLU A 97 -24.47 14.03 8.13
C GLU A 97 -22.96 13.77 8.35
N ALA A 98 -22.21 13.52 7.28
CA ALA A 98 -20.78 13.22 7.37
C ALA A 98 -19.90 14.45 7.63
N ARG A 99 -20.37 15.67 7.28
CA ARG A 99 -19.69 16.92 7.65
C ARG A 99 -19.56 17.12 9.16
N ALA A 100 -20.47 16.53 9.93
CA ALA A 100 -20.44 16.60 11.39
C ALA A 100 -19.46 15.62 12.05
N ARG A 101 -18.95 14.59 11.33
CA ARG A 101 -18.12 13.51 11.92
C ARG A 101 -16.65 13.51 11.52
N GLY A 102 -16.16 14.54 10.85
CA GLY A 102 -14.75 14.66 10.45
C GLY A 102 -14.36 13.68 9.33
N ARG A 103 -14.02 14.21 8.15
CA ARG A 103 -13.47 13.44 7.03
C ARG A 103 -12.27 12.60 7.50
N LYS A 104 -12.32 11.29 7.32
CA LYS A 104 -11.13 10.45 7.41
C LYS A 104 -10.10 10.96 6.39
N LYS A 105 -9.00 11.56 6.87
CA LYS A 105 -7.88 11.94 6.02
C LYS A 105 -7.35 10.70 5.31
N GLY A 106 -7.22 10.75 3.98
CA GLY A 106 -6.46 9.77 3.22
C GLY A 106 -7.25 8.87 2.27
N VAL A 107 -8.57 9.05 2.14
CA VAL A 107 -9.36 8.28 1.16
C VAL A 107 -9.66 9.19 -0.03
N ALA A 108 -9.12 8.84 -1.19
CA ALA A 108 -9.38 9.52 -2.46
C ALA A 108 -10.11 8.57 -3.42
N PRO A 109 -11.27 8.96 -3.98
CA PRO A 109 -11.99 8.12 -4.94
C PRO A 109 -11.21 7.96 -6.23
N ARG A 110 -11.18 6.74 -6.78
CA ARG A 110 -10.55 6.45 -8.07
C ARG A 110 -11.18 7.28 -9.19
N GLY A 111 -10.34 7.72 -10.14
CA GLY A 111 -10.75 8.53 -11.28
C GLY A 111 -10.98 10.01 -10.95
N THR A 112 -10.55 10.47 -9.79
CA THR A 112 -10.58 11.88 -9.40
C THR A 112 -9.19 12.49 -9.35
N LEU A 113 -9.09 13.81 -9.47
CA LEU A 113 -7.83 14.55 -9.29
C LEU A 113 -7.23 14.31 -7.89
N ALA A 114 -8.06 14.12 -6.88
CA ALA A 114 -7.61 13.79 -5.53
C ALA A 114 -6.90 12.43 -5.49
N TRP A 115 -7.37 11.45 -6.28
CA TRP A 115 -6.72 10.15 -6.41
C TRP A 115 -5.38 10.26 -7.13
N ASP A 116 -5.33 10.99 -8.24
CA ASP A 116 -4.08 11.23 -8.99
C ASP A 116 -3.03 11.92 -8.10
N THR A 117 -3.45 12.92 -7.33
CA THR A 117 -2.59 13.61 -6.36
C THR A 117 -2.08 12.66 -5.27
N ALA A 118 -2.93 11.77 -4.77
CA ALA A 118 -2.56 10.78 -3.75
C ALA A 118 -1.55 9.77 -4.31
N MET A 119 -1.72 9.32 -5.56
CA MET A 119 -0.79 8.41 -6.23
C MET A 119 0.55 9.09 -6.52
N GLU A 120 0.55 10.34 -6.95
CA GLU A 120 1.78 11.09 -7.14
C GLU A 120 2.57 11.29 -5.83
N LYS A 121 1.88 11.58 -4.74
CA LYS A 121 2.50 11.63 -3.40
C LYS A 121 3.07 10.28 -2.96
N ALA A 122 2.36 9.19 -3.22
CA ALA A 122 2.86 7.85 -2.94
C ALA A 122 4.13 7.54 -3.74
N ARG A 123 4.15 7.90 -5.02
CA ARG A 123 5.33 7.77 -5.87
C ARG A 123 6.52 8.57 -5.32
N GLN A 124 6.31 9.82 -4.96
CA GLN A 124 7.35 10.69 -4.39
C GLN A 124 7.87 10.15 -3.05
N GLN A 125 6.98 9.63 -2.21
CA GLN A 125 7.35 8.99 -0.94
C GLN A 125 8.22 7.75 -1.20
N ALA A 126 7.81 6.86 -2.09
CA ALA A 126 8.58 5.67 -2.45
C ALA A 126 9.96 6.05 -3.01
N GLN A 127 10.04 7.04 -3.91
CA GLN A 127 11.31 7.52 -4.46
C GLN A 127 12.22 8.14 -3.38
N SER A 128 11.66 8.93 -2.47
CA SER A 128 12.41 9.56 -1.39
C SER A 128 13.04 8.52 -0.48
N VAL A 129 12.27 7.51 -0.10
CA VAL A 129 12.78 6.43 0.76
C VAL A 129 13.79 5.56 0.01
N ALA A 130 13.53 5.24 -1.26
CA ALA A 130 14.43 4.45 -2.10
C ALA A 130 15.81 5.10 -2.26
N ARG A 131 15.87 6.43 -2.41
CA ARG A 131 17.15 7.18 -2.50
C ARG A 131 17.99 7.12 -1.22
N ASN A 132 17.40 6.82 -0.09
CA ASN A 132 18.08 6.68 1.20
C ASN A 132 18.43 5.23 1.54
N LEU A 133 18.12 4.28 0.67
CA LEU A 133 18.60 2.90 0.81
C LEU A 133 20.14 2.85 0.66
N PRO A 134 20.83 1.96 1.40
CA PRO A 134 22.25 1.74 1.21
C PRO A 134 22.61 1.34 -0.23
N PRO A 135 23.84 1.61 -0.69
CA PRO A 135 24.31 1.18 -2.01
C PRO A 135 24.10 -0.33 -2.22
N GLY A 136 23.58 -0.72 -3.38
CA GLY A 136 23.32 -2.13 -3.73
C GLY A 136 22.00 -2.70 -3.22
N GLU A 137 21.17 -1.89 -2.58
CA GLU A 137 19.84 -2.30 -2.11
C GLU A 137 18.75 -2.15 -3.19
N LEU A 138 18.98 -1.35 -4.23
CA LEU A 138 18.13 -1.21 -5.43
C LEU A 138 18.92 -1.48 -6.69
#